data_5cdcd25e1553015973716fa93d14f276
#
_entry.id   5cdcd25e1553015973716fa93d14f276
#
_cell.length_a   1.000
_cell.length_b   1.000
_cell.length_c   1.000
_cell.angle_alpha   90.00
_cell.angle_beta   90.00
_cell.angle_gamma   90.00
#
_symmetry.space_group_name_H-M   'P 1'
#
loop_
_entity.id
_entity.type
_entity.pdbx_description
1 polymer ?
#
loop_
_entity_poly.entity_id
_entity_poly.type
_entity_poly.pdbx_seq_one_letter_code
_entity_poly.pdbx_strand_id
1 'polypeptide(L)'
;MKKMFSFKRGAGVTALMLAAVLMFSGCGAKNTASNGSDYGSEESQGQMISGEENQSQVSGGNNSAAQAANSSKTGGAGQALNGGTQTSGSTTFGSDPYANIPQSAKSKSVHVLMWRNYTPLEQKLVTGFEKKTGIKVRTTKTTEDEYATKLLSLVSGNDSPDVVMIESVDYPGVAMRSLQILDPTVYKLNDSFWYKPYMDVFKANGKSFAVSARGPWATEDTNYVTYYKPSVLKNSGISEDPWTLYKQGKWNWDKQKEIATKIKQKGSGYIGLSLQNPDLLMYSTGTDLVSYDGKQFKSTLSNSATTSLITKAWQQVAAFHKDGISSGWNLSAVQQGKVGLFSAIAYGMYNASTDAWFTNVPHTSADIKAVPVAGPKGSTAYTPVRVKTWGTAKNAKNPVGAAYFMRYFLDTKNCDMAGSFYNEQFREVYNTITSASAKKSIMRGEGVIDYVSAGTYGGICNNLLNSTAEQITSVLNASKGKMNTGINRANKELKKIG
;
A
#
# COMPACT_ATOMS: atom_id res chain seq x y z
N MET A 1 -41.49 4.96 2.82
CA MET A 1 -41.48 4.15 1.58
C MET A 1 -40.14 3.43 1.51
N LYS A 2 -40.17 2.11 1.79
CA LYS A 2 -39.00 1.24 1.70
C LYS A 2 -38.77 0.89 0.24
N LYS A 3 -37.62 1.20 -0.35
CA LYS A 3 -37.18 0.59 -1.60
C LYS A 3 -36.05 -0.40 -1.27
N MET A 4 -36.42 -1.67 -1.32
CA MET A 4 -35.49 -2.79 -1.35
C MET A 4 -34.77 -2.80 -2.68
N PHE A 5 -33.44 -2.84 -2.66
CA PHE A 5 -32.63 -3.14 -3.84
C PHE A 5 -32.43 -4.65 -3.91
N SER A 6 -33.02 -5.25 -4.92
CA SER A 6 -32.89 -6.65 -5.29
C SER A 6 -31.68 -6.80 -6.21
N PHE A 7 -30.69 -7.60 -5.81
CA PHE A 7 -29.61 -8.05 -6.69
C PHE A 7 -30.07 -9.24 -7.51
N LYS A 8 -30.21 -9.06 -8.82
CA LYS A 8 -30.38 -10.16 -9.78
C LYS A 8 -29.02 -10.82 -10.03
N ARG A 9 -28.95 -12.11 -9.68
CA ARG A 9 -27.88 -13.01 -10.09
C ARG A 9 -28.04 -13.33 -11.57
N GLY A 10 -27.07 -12.94 -12.40
CA GLY A 10 -26.90 -13.47 -13.73
C GLY A 10 -26.09 -14.76 -13.67
N ALA A 11 -26.74 -15.89 -13.95
CA ALA A 11 -26.07 -17.16 -14.16
C ALA A 11 -25.76 -17.32 -15.65
N GLY A 12 -24.56 -17.77 -15.97
CA GLY A 12 -24.30 -18.30 -17.30
C GLY A 12 -22.87 -18.16 -17.78
N VAL A 13 -22.30 -19.28 -18.02
CA VAL A 13 -21.06 -19.65 -18.72
C VAL A 13 -19.86 -19.84 -17.84
N THR A 14 -19.70 -21.07 -17.45
CA THR A 14 -18.55 -21.59 -16.76
C THR A 14 -18.19 -22.97 -17.20
N ALA A 15 -17.05 -23.34 -16.84
CA ALA A 15 -16.42 -24.63 -16.94
C ALA A 15 -15.46 -24.73 -18.11
N LEU A 16 -14.20 -24.41 -17.81
CA LEU A 16 -13.02 -25.23 -18.11
C LEU A 16 -11.70 -24.45 -17.90
N MET A 17 -11.52 -23.84 -16.73
CA MET A 17 -10.19 -23.41 -16.25
C MET A 17 -10.14 -23.40 -14.71
N LEU A 18 -10.45 -24.53 -14.10
CA LEU A 18 -10.65 -24.59 -12.63
C LEU A 18 -9.49 -25.22 -11.85
N ALA A 19 -8.29 -25.30 -12.37
CA ALA A 19 -7.18 -25.92 -11.64
C ALA A 19 -5.98 -25.02 -11.36
N ALA A 20 -5.90 -23.82 -11.94
CA ALA A 20 -4.75 -22.93 -11.77
C ALA A 20 -5.05 -21.57 -11.09
N VAL A 21 -6.32 -21.21 -10.88
CA VAL A 21 -6.73 -19.87 -10.44
C VAL A 21 -7.03 -19.79 -8.93
N LEU A 22 -7.08 -20.90 -8.21
CA LEU A 22 -7.45 -20.91 -6.80
C LEU A 22 -6.33 -20.53 -5.81
N MET A 23 -5.20 -19.96 -6.27
CA MET A 23 -4.12 -19.57 -5.36
C MET A 23 -3.78 -18.08 -5.33
N PHE A 24 -4.47 -17.19 -6.06
CA PHE A 24 -3.94 -15.86 -6.33
C PHE A 24 -4.93 -14.70 -6.23
N SER A 25 -5.79 -14.67 -5.26
CA SER A 25 -6.55 -13.46 -4.97
C SER A 25 -6.22 -12.97 -3.56
N GLY A 26 -5.07 -12.40 -3.42
CA GLY A 26 -4.61 -11.74 -2.20
C GLY A 26 -4.16 -10.32 -2.50
N CYS A 27 -4.97 -9.57 -3.21
CA CYS A 27 -4.85 -8.12 -3.28
C CYS A 27 -6.16 -7.52 -2.80
N GLY A 28 -6.04 -6.56 -1.90
CA GLY A 28 -7.05 -5.84 -1.18
C GLY A 28 -8.47 -5.96 -1.68
N ALA A 29 -9.33 -6.51 -0.86
CA ALA A 29 -10.74 -6.36 -1.08
C ALA A 29 -11.05 -4.87 -1.18
N LYS A 30 -11.18 -4.36 -2.40
CA LYS A 30 -11.81 -3.07 -2.58
C LYS A 30 -13.17 -3.18 -1.94
N ASN A 31 -13.43 -2.30 -1.00
CA ASN A 31 -14.80 -2.02 -0.59
C ASN A 31 -15.57 -1.69 -1.87
N THR A 32 -16.33 -2.63 -2.38
CA THR A 32 -17.35 -2.40 -3.38
C THR A 32 -18.57 -1.75 -2.70
N ALA A 33 -18.30 -0.66 -2.00
CA ALA A 33 -19.30 0.31 -1.68
C ALA A 33 -19.06 1.45 -2.66
N SER A 34 -19.67 1.30 -3.80
CA SER A 34 -20.12 2.32 -4.73
C SER A 34 -19.11 3.35 -5.23
N ASN A 35 -19.12 3.43 -6.51
CA ASN A 35 -18.70 4.50 -7.39
C ASN A 35 -17.21 4.53 -7.67
N GLY A 36 -16.93 3.93 -8.83
CA GLY A 36 -15.68 4.04 -9.54
C GLY A 36 -15.16 5.47 -9.56
N SER A 37 -14.00 5.63 -9.03
CA SER A 37 -13.09 6.64 -9.53
C SER A 37 -12.34 5.99 -10.68
N ASP A 38 -12.97 6.01 -11.86
CA ASP A 38 -12.23 5.99 -13.10
C ASP A 38 -11.26 7.16 -13.05
N TYR A 39 -9.99 6.88 -12.95
CA TYR A 39 -8.95 7.84 -13.28
C TYR A 39 -9.02 8.02 -14.80
N GLY A 40 -9.93 8.89 -15.26
CA GLY A 40 -10.02 9.31 -16.64
C GLY A 40 -8.69 9.95 -17.05
N SER A 41 -7.99 9.29 -17.93
CA SER A 41 -7.00 9.91 -18.78
C SER A 41 -7.72 10.91 -19.66
N GLU A 42 -7.57 12.20 -19.41
CA GLU A 42 -7.88 13.24 -20.40
C GLU A 42 -6.93 13.07 -21.58
N GLU A 43 -7.46 12.48 -22.64
CA GLU A 43 -6.91 12.61 -23.99
C GLU A 43 -7.14 14.05 -24.45
N SER A 44 -6.05 14.81 -24.56
CA SER A 44 -6.04 16.04 -25.35
C SER A 44 -6.20 15.68 -26.82
N GLN A 45 -7.31 16.10 -27.40
CA GLN A 45 -7.58 16.06 -28.85
C GLN A 45 -6.50 16.88 -29.59
N GLY A 46 -5.71 16.19 -30.37
CA GLY A 46 -4.86 16.75 -31.42
C GLY A 46 -5.25 16.14 -32.75
N GLN A 47 -5.52 17.00 -33.71
CA GLN A 47 -6.15 16.84 -35.02
C GLN A 47 -5.56 15.72 -35.88
N MET A 48 -6.52 15.14 -36.67
CA MET A 48 -6.30 14.25 -37.81
C MET A 48 -5.44 14.89 -38.89
N ILE A 49 -4.52 14.08 -39.47
CA ILE A 49 -4.16 14.16 -40.87
C ILE A 49 -4.17 12.74 -41.43
N SER A 50 -4.93 12.59 -42.53
CA SER A 50 -5.17 11.42 -43.32
C SER A 50 -3.95 10.98 -44.13
N GLY A 51 -3.81 9.67 -44.38
CA GLY A 51 -2.84 9.13 -45.35
C GLY A 51 -2.89 7.62 -45.47
N GLU A 52 -3.71 7.15 -46.35
CA GLU A 52 -3.70 5.99 -47.28
C GLU A 52 -2.94 4.70 -46.94
N GLU A 53 -3.72 3.68 -47.17
CA GLU A 53 -3.56 2.25 -47.47
C GLU A 53 -2.18 1.75 -47.92
N ASN A 54 -1.82 0.53 -47.46
CA ASN A 54 -1.54 -0.57 -48.41
C ASN A 54 -1.65 -1.95 -47.72
N GLN A 55 -2.48 -2.76 -48.35
CA GLN A 55 -2.63 -4.19 -48.14
C GLN A 55 -1.42 -4.94 -48.74
N SER A 56 -0.99 -6.01 -48.07
CA SER A 56 -0.55 -7.23 -48.80
C SER A 56 -0.70 -8.46 -47.89
N GLN A 57 -1.56 -9.33 -48.35
CA GLN A 57 -1.69 -10.73 -47.96
C GLN A 57 -0.49 -11.52 -48.51
N VAL A 58 -0.04 -12.53 -47.77
CA VAL A 58 0.33 -13.86 -48.33
C VAL A 58 0.20 -14.92 -47.24
N SER A 59 -0.66 -15.80 -47.50
CA SER A 59 -0.95 -17.20 -47.30
C SER A 59 0.20 -18.18 -46.98
N GLY A 60 -0.09 -19.11 -46.10
CA GLY A 60 -0.15 -20.53 -46.39
C GLY A 60 0.98 -21.39 -45.86
N GLY A 61 0.65 -22.51 -45.23
CA GLY A 61 1.47 -23.68 -45.29
C GLY A 61 1.56 -24.54 -44.01
N ASN A 62 0.72 -25.49 -43.97
CA ASN A 62 0.52 -26.72 -43.23
C ASN A 62 1.72 -27.53 -42.70
N ASN A 63 1.42 -28.23 -41.57
CA ASN A 63 1.66 -29.65 -41.21
C ASN A 63 3.11 -30.11 -40.85
N SER A 64 3.30 -30.70 -39.70
CA SER A 64 3.03 -32.13 -39.44
C SER A 64 3.40 -32.54 -38.01
N ALA A 65 2.65 -33.45 -37.52
CA ALA A 65 2.81 -34.18 -36.28
C ALA A 65 3.98 -35.18 -36.31
N ALA A 66 4.53 -35.50 -35.15
CA ALA A 66 4.78 -36.85 -34.68
C ALA A 66 5.42 -36.93 -33.29
N GLN A 67 4.67 -37.56 -32.42
CA GLN A 67 4.98 -38.68 -31.50
C GLN A 67 6.11 -38.57 -30.48
N ALA A 68 5.64 -38.57 -29.28
CA ALA A 68 5.93 -39.38 -28.08
C ALA A 68 7.27 -40.13 -27.97
N ALA A 69 7.93 -39.90 -26.85
CA ALA A 69 8.53 -40.98 -26.04
C ALA A 69 8.63 -40.57 -24.57
N ASN A 70 8.03 -41.40 -23.75
CA ASN A 70 8.12 -41.50 -22.31
C ASN A 70 9.57 -41.68 -21.83
N SER A 71 10.00 -40.98 -20.80
CA SER A 71 10.77 -41.60 -19.72
C SER A 71 10.72 -40.77 -18.45
N SER A 72 10.09 -41.37 -17.46
CA SER A 72 10.20 -41.02 -16.04
C SER A 72 11.65 -41.02 -15.58
N LYS A 73 12.03 -39.96 -14.84
CA LYS A 73 12.89 -40.11 -13.65
C LYS A 73 12.78 -38.91 -12.72
N THR A 74 12.34 -39.22 -11.54
CA THR A 74 12.53 -38.60 -10.24
C THR A 74 13.86 -37.87 -10.07
N GLY A 75 13.81 -36.72 -9.39
CA GLY A 75 14.98 -36.14 -8.80
C GLY A 75 14.85 -34.64 -8.61
N GLY A 76 14.19 -34.21 -7.52
CA GLY A 76 14.30 -32.85 -7.03
C GLY A 76 15.72 -32.59 -6.58
N ALA A 77 16.34 -31.59 -7.08
CA ALA A 77 17.49 -30.97 -6.47
C ALA A 77 17.33 -29.47 -6.67
N GLY A 78 16.97 -28.79 -5.57
CA GLY A 78 17.22 -27.38 -5.46
C GLY A 78 18.69 -27.14 -5.73
N GLN A 79 19.00 -26.45 -6.80
CA GLN A 79 20.36 -25.93 -6.99
C GLN A 79 20.65 -24.93 -5.88
N ALA A 80 21.31 -25.42 -4.83
CA ALA A 80 22.11 -24.59 -3.98
C ALA A 80 23.10 -23.85 -4.90
N LEU A 81 23.09 -22.54 -4.87
CA LEU A 81 24.14 -21.73 -5.43
C LEU A 81 25.42 -22.14 -4.73
N ASN A 82 26.23 -22.90 -5.44
CA ASN A 82 27.55 -23.37 -5.01
C ASN A 82 28.40 -22.19 -4.54
N GLY A 83 29.07 -22.41 -3.42
CA GLY A 83 29.99 -21.51 -2.80
C GLY A 83 31.07 -20.97 -3.74
N GLY A 84 30.82 -19.80 -4.25
CA GLY A 84 31.86 -18.88 -4.64
C GLY A 84 32.44 -18.29 -3.36
N THR A 85 33.73 -18.32 -3.23
CA THR A 85 34.56 -17.70 -2.22
C THR A 85 33.92 -16.38 -1.76
N GLN A 86 33.47 -16.31 -0.52
CA GLN A 86 33.00 -15.08 0.11
C GLN A 86 34.17 -14.11 0.17
N THR A 87 34.37 -13.32 -0.88
CA THR A 87 35.03 -12.05 -0.72
C THR A 87 34.13 -11.25 0.19
N SER A 88 34.66 -10.85 1.33
CA SER A 88 33.97 -10.00 2.32
C SER A 88 33.61 -8.65 1.70
N GLY A 89 32.58 -8.64 0.86
CA GLY A 89 32.09 -7.43 0.20
C GLY A 89 31.47 -6.51 1.23
N SER A 90 31.74 -5.21 1.15
CA SER A 90 31.10 -4.22 2.01
C SER A 90 29.59 -4.32 1.94
N THR A 91 28.92 -4.28 3.10
CA THR A 91 27.47 -4.22 3.24
C THR A 91 26.91 -2.81 3.30
N THR A 92 27.75 -1.79 3.04
CA THR A 92 27.40 -0.38 2.95
C THR A 92 27.83 0.21 1.62
N PHE A 93 27.13 1.25 1.14
CA PHE A 93 27.59 2.08 0.03
C PHE A 93 28.76 2.95 0.51
N GLY A 94 29.73 3.22 -0.36
CA GLY A 94 30.80 4.18 -0.04
C GLY A 94 30.28 5.63 -0.10
N SER A 95 31.23 6.59 0.05
CA SER A 95 30.92 8.03 -0.03
C SER A 95 30.29 8.46 -1.36
N ASP A 96 30.71 7.86 -2.49
CA ASP A 96 29.96 7.90 -3.75
C ASP A 96 29.37 6.51 -4.05
N PRO A 97 28.07 6.32 -3.82
CA PRO A 97 27.40 5.05 -4.06
C PRO A 97 27.55 4.51 -5.49
N TYR A 98 27.84 5.38 -6.45
CA TYR A 98 27.79 5.05 -7.89
C TYR A 98 29.19 4.93 -8.53
N ALA A 99 30.28 5.22 -7.80
CA ALA A 99 31.63 5.23 -8.34
C ALA A 99 32.07 3.86 -8.90
N ASN A 100 31.68 2.76 -8.24
CA ASN A 100 32.17 1.42 -8.52
C ASN A 100 31.05 0.45 -8.92
N ILE A 101 30.15 0.86 -9.82
CA ILE A 101 29.11 -0.04 -10.33
C ILE A 101 29.78 -1.08 -11.25
N PRO A 102 29.59 -2.40 -10.97
CA PRO A 102 30.16 -3.45 -11.79
C PRO A 102 29.70 -3.37 -13.25
N GLN A 103 30.61 -3.66 -14.18
CA GLN A 103 30.28 -3.68 -15.62
C GLN A 103 29.16 -4.68 -15.95
N SER A 104 29.08 -5.79 -15.22
CA SER A 104 28.00 -6.78 -15.36
C SER A 104 26.61 -6.23 -15.06
N ALA A 105 26.51 -5.21 -14.23
CA ALA A 105 25.25 -4.49 -13.98
C ALA A 105 24.97 -3.44 -15.05
N LYS A 106 26.03 -2.77 -15.59
CA LYS A 106 25.89 -1.75 -16.65
C LYS A 106 25.50 -2.34 -18.00
N SER A 107 25.88 -3.60 -18.26
CA SER A 107 25.56 -4.28 -19.52
C SER A 107 24.12 -4.78 -19.63
N LYS A 108 23.33 -4.64 -18.57
CA LYS A 108 21.93 -5.07 -18.49
C LYS A 108 21.03 -3.90 -18.13
N SER A 109 19.80 -3.90 -18.62
CA SER A 109 18.78 -2.96 -18.13
C SER A 109 18.26 -3.37 -16.75
N VAL A 110 17.73 -2.41 -16.01
CA VAL A 110 16.91 -2.67 -14.83
C VAL A 110 15.44 -2.69 -15.25
N HIS A 111 14.76 -3.79 -14.98
CA HIS A 111 13.33 -3.95 -15.26
C HIS A 111 12.51 -3.59 -14.02
N VAL A 112 11.67 -2.56 -14.12
CA VAL A 112 10.80 -2.07 -13.06
C VAL A 112 9.35 -2.41 -13.37
N LEU A 113 8.61 -2.97 -12.41
CA LEU A 113 7.16 -3.13 -12.49
C LEU A 113 6.48 -1.98 -11.74
N MET A 114 5.57 -1.27 -12.43
CA MET A 114 4.79 -0.15 -11.89
C MET A 114 3.29 -0.38 -12.12
N TRP A 115 2.45 0.07 -11.16
CA TRP A 115 0.97 0.01 -11.33
C TRP A 115 0.37 1.24 -12.02
N ARG A 116 1.18 2.22 -12.38
CA ARG A 116 0.81 3.43 -13.11
C ARG A 116 1.98 3.95 -13.93
N ASN A 117 1.75 4.96 -14.74
CA ASN A 117 2.83 5.72 -15.35
C ASN A 117 3.67 6.43 -14.28
N TYR A 118 4.93 6.62 -14.57
CA TYR A 118 5.74 7.54 -13.77
C TYR A 118 5.13 8.95 -13.79
N THR A 119 5.10 9.59 -12.66
CA THR A 119 4.89 11.03 -12.59
C THR A 119 6.04 11.76 -13.30
N PRO A 120 5.89 13.04 -13.69
CA PRO A 120 6.98 13.82 -14.28
C PRO A 120 8.24 13.82 -13.41
N LEU A 121 8.08 13.81 -12.08
CA LEU A 121 9.17 13.77 -11.13
C LEU A 121 9.88 12.40 -11.12
N GLU A 122 9.11 11.32 -11.07
CA GLU A 122 9.66 9.95 -11.17
C GLU A 122 10.39 9.74 -12.49
N GLN A 123 9.86 10.27 -13.58
CA GLN A 123 10.52 10.21 -14.88
C GLN A 123 11.87 10.96 -14.87
N LYS A 124 11.97 12.10 -14.17
CA LYS A 124 13.25 12.78 -13.98
C LYS A 124 14.24 11.93 -13.18
N LEU A 125 13.76 11.22 -12.14
CA LEU A 125 14.59 10.29 -11.36
C LEU A 125 15.11 9.14 -12.21
N VAL A 126 14.26 8.52 -13.03
CA VAL A 126 14.66 7.45 -13.96
C VAL A 126 15.72 7.97 -14.93
N THR A 127 15.48 9.11 -15.58
CA THR A 127 16.43 9.72 -16.53
C THR A 127 17.74 10.09 -15.85
N GLY A 128 17.67 10.65 -14.63
CA GLY A 128 18.84 10.98 -13.82
C GLY A 128 19.67 9.76 -13.46
N PHE A 129 19.03 8.67 -13.07
CA PHE A 129 19.69 7.39 -12.81
C PHE A 129 20.42 6.85 -14.05
N GLU A 130 19.75 6.82 -15.21
CA GLU A 130 20.35 6.37 -16.45
C GLU A 130 21.59 7.21 -16.81
N LYS A 131 21.48 8.54 -16.69
CA LYS A 131 22.60 9.47 -16.93
C LYS A 131 23.77 9.27 -15.95
N LYS A 132 23.47 9.08 -14.65
CA LYS A 132 24.49 8.92 -13.60
C LYS A 132 25.22 7.58 -13.69
N THR A 133 24.52 6.50 -14.08
CA THR A 133 25.04 5.13 -13.96
C THR A 133 25.36 4.47 -15.30
N GLY A 134 24.78 4.93 -16.38
CA GLY A 134 24.78 4.26 -17.70
C GLY A 134 23.87 3.04 -17.81
N ILE A 135 23.16 2.68 -16.71
CA ILE A 135 22.23 1.55 -16.70
C ILE A 135 20.88 2.01 -17.26
N LYS A 136 20.36 1.31 -18.27
CA LYS A 136 19.03 1.59 -18.83
C LYS A 136 17.93 1.06 -17.95
N VAL A 137 16.77 1.73 -17.93
CA VAL A 137 15.59 1.31 -17.20
C VAL A 137 14.49 0.90 -18.18
N ARG A 138 13.98 -0.32 -18.00
CA ARG A 138 12.81 -0.82 -18.70
C ARG A 138 11.64 -0.92 -17.72
N THR A 139 10.49 -0.42 -18.09
CA THR A 139 9.31 -0.43 -17.23
C THR A 139 8.18 -1.25 -17.84
N THR A 140 7.64 -2.16 -17.06
CA THR A 140 6.33 -2.79 -17.33
C THR A 140 5.29 -2.09 -16.48
N LYS A 141 4.22 -1.64 -17.14
CA LYS A 141 3.07 -1.00 -16.48
C LYS A 141 1.92 -2.00 -16.34
N THR A 142 1.19 -1.88 -15.25
CA THR A 142 -0.09 -2.56 -15.00
C THR A 142 -1.04 -1.61 -14.27
N THR A 143 -2.18 -2.09 -13.81
CA THR A 143 -3.05 -1.37 -12.88
C THR A 143 -2.76 -1.80 -11.44
N GLU A 144 -3.24 -1.05 -10.46
CA GLU A 144 -3.10 -1.41 -9.04
C GLU A 144 -3.78 -2.76 -8.76
N ASP A 145 -4.98 -2.97 -9.28
CA ASP A 145 -5.76 -4.20 -9.11
C ASP A 145 -5.08 -5.43 -9.70
N GLU A 146 -4.37 -5.28 -10.81
CA GLU A 146 -3.70 -6.36 -11.51
C GLU A 146 -2.24 -6.56 -11.07
N TYR A 147 -1.72 -5.67 -10.22
CA TYR A 147 -0.29 -5.63 -9.92
C TYR A 147 0.26 -6.96 -9.41
N ALA A 148 -0.38 -7.55 -8.40
CA ALA A 148 0.07 -8.83 -7.84
C ALA A 148 -0.01 -9.98 -8.85
N THR A 149 -1.09 -10.04 -9.62
CA THR A 149 -1.26 -11.06 -10.67
C THR A 149 -0.21 -10.90 -11.76
N LYS A 150 0.04 -9.66 -12.20
CA LYS A 150 1.07 -9.35 -13.20
C LYS A 150 2.47 -9.72 -12.71
N LEU A 151 2.80 -9.37 -11.47
CA LEU A 151 4.08 -9.73 -10.85
C LEU A 151 4.30 -11.25 -10.86
N LEU A 152 3.31 -12.01 -10.41
CA LEU A 152 3.41 -13.47 -10.37
C LEU A 152 3.52 -14.08 -11.78
N SER A 153 2.79 -13.55 -12.75
CA SER A 153 2.88 -13.96 -14.16
C SER A 153 4.28 -13.70 -14.71
N LEU A 154 4.87 -12.53 -14.47
CA LEU A 154 6.22 -12.19 -14.95
C LEU A 154 7.28 -13.08 -14.30
N VAL A 155 7.17 -13.38 -13.00
CA VAL A 155 8.08 -14.27 -12.28
C VAL A 155 8.02 -15.69 -12.84
N SER A 156 6.82 -16.19 -13.16
CA SER A 156 6.61 -17.53 -13.72
C SER A 156 7.02 -17.59 -15.20
N GLY A 157 6.85 -16.51 -15.96
CA GLY A 157 7.12 -16.41 -17.39
C GLY A 157 8.59 -16.09 -17.75
N ASN A 158 9.51 -16.13 -16.78
CA ASN A 158 10.94 -15.82 -16.98
C ASN A 158 11.25 -14.38 -17.49
N ASP A 159 10.32 -13.44 -17.27
CA ASP A 159 10.51 -12.01 -17.50
C ASP A 159 10.42 -11.21 -16.18
N SER A 160 11.02 -11.77 -15.14
CA SER A 160 10.97 -11.21 -13.79
C SER A 160 11.46 -9.78 -13.74
N PRO A 161 10.72 -8.88 -13.06
CA PRO A 161 11.22 -7.54 -12.80
C PRO A 161 12.39 -7.57 -11.81
N ASP A 162 13.32 -6.65 -12.00
CA ASP A 162 14.43 -6.46 -11.07
C ASP A 162 14.00 -5.60 -9.88
N VAL A 163 13.02 -4.73 -10.09
CA VAL A 163 12.49 -3.81 -9.06
C VAL A 163 10.98 -3.89 -9.02
N VAL A 164 10.45 -4.12 -7.83
CA VAL A 164 9.01 -4.16 -7.56
C VAL A 164 8.71 -3.42 -6.26
N MET A 165 7.55 -2.79 -6.17
CA MET A 165 7.06 -2.20 -4.95
C MET A 165 6.14 -3.19 -4.23
N ILE A 166 6.25 -3.24 -2.90
CA ILE A 166 5.45 -4.10 -2.03
C ILE A 166 4.99 -3.29 -0.82
N GLU A 167 3.79 -3.53 -0.38
CA GLU A 167 3.25 -2.92 0.84
C GLU A 167 3.10 -3.93 1.98
N SER A 168 2.98 -3.42 3.22
CA SER A 168 2.86 -4.28 4.40
C SER A 168 1.63 -5.19 4.37
N VAL A 169 0.61 -4.79 3.63
CA VAL A 169 -0.62 -5.58 3.39
C VAL A 169 -0.41 -6.73 2.39
N ASP A 170 0.69 -6.72 1.62
CA ASP A 170 1.07 -7.80 0.71
C ASP A 170 1.98 -8.85 1.38
N TYR A 171 2.45 -8.57 2.61
CA TYR A 171 3.33 -9.47 3.33
C TYR A 171 2.53 -10.32 4.34
N PRO A 172 2.76 -11.63 4.40
CA PRO A 172 3.76 -12.43 3.70
C PRO A 172 3.33 -12.94 2.32
N GLY A 173 2.05 -12.82 1.96
CA GLY A 173 1.43 -13.46 0.80
C GLY A 173 2.20 -13.27 -0.51
N VAL A 174 2.00 -12.14 -1.17
CA VAL A 174 2.62 -11.84 -2.46
C VAL A 174 4.13 -11.75 -2.32
N ALA A 175 4.64 -11.09 -1.27
CA ALA A 175 6.05 -10.87 -1.08
C ALA A 175 6.85 -12.17 -1.06
N MET A 176 6.47 -13.15 -0.25
CA MET A 176 7.22 -14.39 -0.11
C MET A 176 7.16 -15.30 -1.34
N ARG A 177 6.10 -15.17 -2.16
CA ARG A 177 5.96 -15.97 -3.40
C ARG A 177 6.75 -15.38 -4.54
N SER A 178 6.83 -14.06 -4.63
CA SER A 178 7.38 -13.35 -5.80
C SER A 178 8.74 -12.72 -5.56
N LEU A 179 9.13 -12.40 -4.33
CA LEU A 179 10.41 -11.77 -4.05
C LEU A 179 11.50 -12.79 -3.71
N GLN A 180 12.72 -12.43 -4.04
CA GLN A 180 13.91 -13.10 -3.52
C GLN A 180 14.35 -12.52 -2.19
N ILE A 181 15.08 -13.31 -1.42
CA ILE A 181 15.82 -12.83 -0.26
C ILE A 181 16.94 -11.94 -0.76
N LEU A 182 17.07 -10.76 -0.17
CA LEU A 182 18.07 -9.77 -0.58
C LEU A 182 19.46 -10.16 0.00
N ASP A 183 20.45 -10.23 -0.87
CA ASP A 183 21.85 -10.39 -0.47
C ASP A 183 22.36 -9.12 0.23
N PRO A 184 22.85 -9.19 1.48
CA PRO A 184 23.31 -8.02 2.22
C PRO A 184 24.44 -7.25 1.55
N THR A 185 25.28 -7.92 0.76
CA THR A 185 26.42 -7.30 0.08
C THR A 185 26.01 -6.61 -1.22
N VAL A 186 25.04 -7.18 -1.95
CA VAL A 186 24.49 -6.60 -3.17
C VAL A 186 23.65 -5.37 -2.85
N TYR A 187 22.72 -5.49 -1.88
CA TYR A 187 21.80 -4.41 -1.53
C TYR A 187 22.32 -3.47 -0.46
N LYS A 188 23.55 -3.70 0.05
CA LYS A 188 24.18 -2.87 1.08
C LYS A 188 23.28 -2.68 2.32
N LEU A 189 22.68 -3.79 2.81
CA LEU A 189 21.61 -3.75 3.80
C LEU A 189 22.00 -3.12 5.14
N ASN A 190 23.29 -2.95 5.43
CA ASN A 190 23.77 -2.26 6.64
C ASN A 190 24.02 -0.77 6.42
N ASP A 191 23.81 -0.25 5.22
CA ASP A 191 23.96 1.18 4.96
C ASP A 191 22.92 1.99 5.74
N SER A 192 23.37 3.12 6.30
CA SER A 192 22.51 4.02 7.09
C SER A 192 21.44 4.73 6.25
N PHE A 193 21.56 4.70 4.94
CA PHE A 193 20.53 5.16 4.01
C PHE A 193 19.21 4.42 4.17
N TRP A 194 19.29 3.10 4.46
CA TRP A 194 18.10 2.27 4.59
C TRP A 194 17.43 2.48 5.95
N TYR A 195 16.12 2.63 5.94
CA TYR A 195 15.34 2.80 7.16
C TYR A 195 14.92 1.44 7.73
N LYS A 196 15.75 0.92 8.62
CA LYS A 196 15.59 -0.43 9.20
C LYS A 196 14.21 -0.72 9.81
N PRO A 197 13.55 0.19 10.56
CA PRO A 197 12.23 -0.10 11.13
C PRO A 197 11.18 -0.50 10.09
N TYR A 198 11.25 0.02 8.87
CA TYR A 198 10.35 -0.38 7.79
C TYR A 198 10.83 -1.63 7.07
N MET A 199 12.13 -1.82 6.92
CA MET A 199 12.67 -3.07 6.38
C MET A 199 12.33 -4.27 7.27
N ASP A 200 12.32 -4.10 8.59
CA ASP A 200 12.03 -5.17 9.56
C ASP A 200 10.57 -5.68 9.44
N VAL A 201 9.69 -4.90 8.83
CA VAL A 201 8.32 -5.35 8.49
C VAL A 201 8.34 -6.53 7.52
N PHE A 202 9.35 -6.58 6.63
CA PHE A 202 9.50 -7.56 5.54
C PHE A 202 10.65 -8.54 5.78
N LYS A 203 10.97 -8.78 7.04
CA LYS A 203 11.93 -9.83 7.43
C LYS A 203 11.22 -11.11 7.83
N ALA A 204 11.85 -12.23 7.49
CA ALA A 204 11.50 -13.55 7.99
C ALA A 204 12.77 -14.28 8.39
N ASN A 205 12.84 -14.76 9.62
CA ASN A 205 14.01 -15.49 10.15
C ASN A 205 15.34 -14.73 9.92
N GLY A 206 15.33 -13.40 10.13
CA GLY A 206 16.49 -12.53 9.94
C GLY A 206 16.82 -12.17 8.48
N LYS A 207 16.14 -12.77 7.50
CA LYS A 207 16.35 -12.52 6.06
C LYS A 207 15.41 -11.41 5.57
N SER A 208 15.95 -10.44 4.82
CA SER A 208 15.18 -9.31 4.28
C SER A 208 14.69 -9.60 2.88
N PHE A 209 13.42 -9.23 2.59
CA PHE A 209 12.81 -9.32 1.26
C PHE A 209 12.71 -7.97 0.55
N ALA A 210 12.86 -6.87 1.30
CA ALA A 210 12.70 -5.55 0.75
C ALA A 210 13.62 -4.54 1.44
N VAL A 211 13.86 -3.43 0.76
CA VAL A 211 14.54 -2.24 1.29
C VAL A 211 13.57 -1.08 1.38
N SER A 212 13.84 -0.17 2.30
CA SER A 212 13.07 1.05 2.49
C SER A 212 14.00 2.19 2.86
N ALA A 213 13.69 3.40 2.44
CA ALA A 213 14.39 4.60 2.84
C ALA A 213 13.43 5.55 3.58
N ARG A 214 13.99 6.54 4.27
CA ARG A 214 13.17 7.64 4.83
C ARG A 214 12.85 8.65 3.75
N GLY A 215 11.77 9.37 3.97
CA GLY A 215 11.40 10.51 3.16
C GLY A 215 10.02 10.35 2.51
N PRO A 216 9.46 11.49 2.09
CA PRO A 216 8.11 11.56 1.58
C PRO A 216 7.88 10.72 0.31
N TRP A 217 8.94 10.50 -0.44
CA TRP A 217 8.87 9.75 -1.69
C TRP A 217 9.06 8.24 -1.52
N ALA A 218 9.68 7.84 -0.42
CA ALA A 218 10.02 6.43 -0.19
C ALA A 218 8.87 5.66 0.45
N THR A 219 8.58 5.95 1.70
CA THR A 219 7.62 5.16 2.50
C THR A 219 6.80 6.00 3.46
N GLU A 220 7.21 7.24 3.72
CA GLU A 220 6.55 8.06 4.72
C GLU A 220 5.29 8.76 4.18
N ASP A 221 5.05 8.71 2.88
CA ASP A 221 3.82 9.15 2.21
C ASP A 221 2.61 8.23 2.50
N THR A 222 2.84 7.01 2.97
CA THR A 222 1.79 6.05 3.34
C THR A 222 1.40 6.07 4.82
N ASN A 223 1.88 7.05 5.60
CA ASN A 223 1.33 7.36 6.91
C ASN A 223 -0.07 7.96 6.75
N TYR A 224 -1.00 7.62 7.65
CA TYR A 224 -2.34 8.20 7.61
C TYR A 224 -2.44 9.45 8.46
N VAL A 225 -3.21 10.41 7.97
CA VAL A 225 -3.58 11.65 8.65
C VAL A 225 -5.06 11.92 8.49
N THR A 226 -5.59 12.84 9.26
CA THR A 226 -6.92 13.40 9.05
C THR A 226 -6.78 14.80 8.47
N TYR A 227 -7.24 14.95 7.23
CA TYR A 227 -7.37 16.25 6.59
C TYR A 227 -8.65 16.94 7.04
N TYR A 228 -8.68 18.27 7.00
CA TYR A 228 -9.87 19.04 7.29
C TYR A 228 -9.91 20.36 6.52
N LYS A 229 -11.15 20.86 6.32
CA LYS A 229 -11.40 22.13 5.64
C LYS A 229 -11.84 23.18 6.65
N PRO A 230 -10.99 24.18 6.99
CA PRO A 230 -11.33 25.25 7.91
C PRO A 230 -12.63 25.97 7.57
N SER A 231 -12.90 26.22 6.28
CA SER A 231 -14.14 26.85 5.81
C SER A 231 -15.38 26.00 6.17
N VAL A 232 -15.33 24.68 6.01
CA VAL A 232 -16.43 23.78 6.37
C VAL A 232 -16.65 23.77 7.87
N LEU A 233 -15.59 23.74 8.67
CA LEU A 233 -15.67 23.82 10.13
C LEU A 233 -16.33 25.14 10.55
N LYS A 234 -15.82 26.26 10.09
CA LYS A 234 -16.36 27.59 10.39
C LYS A 234 -17.84 27.70 10.01
N ASN A 235 -18.17 27.26 8.81
CA ASN A 235 -19.56 27.25 8.33
C ASN A 235 -20.47 26.29 9.13
N SER A 236 -19.92 25.35 9.88
CA SER A 236 -20.64 24.46 10.80
C SER A 236 -20.63 24.96 12.27
N GLY A 237 -20.27 26.23 12.48
CA GLY A 237 -20.21 26.82 13.83
C GLY A 237 -19.06 26.31 14.69
N ILE A 238 -18.02 25.76 14.08
CA ILE A 238 -16.84 25.21 14.80
C ILE A 238 -15.72 26.24 14.67
N SER A 239 -15.33 26.83 15.80
CA SER A 239 -14.22 27.79 15.91
C SER A 239 -12.88 27.10 16.24
N GLU A 240 -12.93 25.88 16.76
CA GLU A 240 -11.75 25.12 17.18
C GLU A 240 -11.01 24.55 15.96
N ASP A 241 -9.69 24.74 15.92
CA ASP A 241 -8.83 24.20 14.88
C ASP A 241 -8.25 22.85 15.33
N PRO A 242 -8.47 21.75 14.59
CA PRO A 242 -7.99 20.41 14.96
C PRO A 242 -6.48 20.32 15.21
N TRP A 243 -5.66 21.06 14.46
CA TRP A 243 -4.22 21.08 14.69
C TRP A 243 -3.85 21.76 16.00
N THR A 244 -4.55 22.84 16.36
CA THR A 244 -4.40 23.50 17.65
C THR A 244 -4.85 22.57 18.80
N LEU A 245 -5.96 21.88 18.64
CA LEU A 245 -6.42 20.88 19.59
C LEU A 245 -5.40 19.75 19.78
N TYR A 246 -4.78 19.28 18.71
CA TYR A 246 -3.71 18.27 18.78
C TYR A 246 -2.52 18.78 19.61
N LYS A 247 -2.02 19.97 19.33
CA LYS A 247 -0.91 20.57 20.10
C LYS A 247 -1.22 20.76 21.58
N GLN A 248 -2.51 20.90 21.91
CA GLN A 248 -3.00 21.01 23.31
C GLN A 248 -3.30 19.65 23.96
N GLY A 249 -3.09 18.51 23.23
CA GLY A 249 -3.45 17.18 23.73
C GLY A 249 -4.97 16.92 23.82
N LYS A 250 -5.78 17.76 23.15
CA LYS A 250 -7.27 17.68 23.18
C LYS A 250 -7.87 17.00 21.94
N TRP A 251 -7.06 16.70 20.92
CA TRP A 251 -7.49 16.00 19.71
C TRP A 251 -7.57 14.49 19.97
N ASN A 252 -8.79 13.96 20.10
CA ASN A 252 -9.06 12.55 20.36
C ASN A 252 -10.40 12.15 19.71
N TRP A 253 -10.81 10.88 19.83
CA TRP A 253 -12.04 10.38 19.22
C TRP A 253 -13.30 11.13 19.65
N ASP A 254 -13.42 11.54 20.92
CA ASP A 254 -14.58 12.28 21.40
C ASP A 254 -14.68 13.65 20.72
N LYS A 255 -13.55 14.36 20.62
CA LYS A 255 -13.50 15.66 19.95
C LYS A 255 -13.70 15.52 18.44
N GLN A 256 -13.15 14.48 17.83
CA GLN A 256 -13.40 14.16 16.41
C GLN A 256 -14.89 13.91 16.17
N LYS A 257 -15.54 13.11 17.05
CA LYS A 257 -16.98 12.85 17.00
C LYS A 257 -17.80 14.13 17.13
N GLU A 258 -17.50 14.98 18.11
CA GLU A 258 -18.18 16.26 18.33
C GLU A 258 -18.14 17.12 17.06
N ILE A 259 -16.94 17.32 16.51
CA ILE A 259 -16.74 18.10 15.29
C ILE A 259 -17.50 17.49 14.11
N ALA A 260 -17.35 16.17 13.88
CA ALA A 260 -17.99 15.47 12.79
C ALA A 260 -19.54 15.52 12.89
N THR A 261 -20.08 15.43 14.11
CA THR A 261 -21.53 15.57 14.36
C THR A 261 -22.05 16.95 13.97
N LYS A 262 -21.37 18.02 14.37
CA LYS A 262 -21.75 19.40 14.02
C LYS A 262 -21.74 19.61 12.51
N ILE A 263 -20.75 19.05 11.80
CA ILE A 263 -20.68 19.12 10.35
C ILE A 263 -21.86 18.39 9.71
N LYS A 264 -22.19 17.18 10.19
CA LYS A 264 -23.32 16.38 9.69
C LYS A 264 -24.66 17.10 9.89
N GLN A 265 -24.84 17.81 11.00
CA GLN A 265 -26.05 18.55 11.33
C GLN A 265 -26.29 19.77 10.42
N LYS A 266 -25.31 20.19 9.61
CA LYS A 266 -25.46 21.29 8.67
C LYS A 266 -26.51 21.03 7.58
N GLY A 267 -26.78 19.76 7.27
CA GLY A 267 -27.83 19.41 6.31
C GLY A 267 -27.57 18.14 5.52
N SER A 268 -28.53 17.81 4.66
CA SER A 268 -28.42 16.64 3.79
C SER A 268 -27.23 16.80 2.82
N GLY A 269 -26.46 15.74 2.66
CA GLY A 269 -25.27 15.71 1.82
C GLY A 269 -23.97 16.09 2.52
N TYR A 270 -24.00 16.67 3.73
CA TYR A 270 -22.80 16.86 4.52
C TYR A 270 -22.38 15.55 5.22
N ILE A 271 -21.08 15.26 5.20
CA ILE A 271 -20.44 14.10 5.83
C ILE A 271 -19.46 14.63 6.87
N GLY A 272 -19.65 14.23 8.11
CA GLY A 272 -18.81 14.68 9.23
C GLY A 272 -17.39 14.14 9.10
N LEU A 273 -17.27 12.83 8.79
CA LEU A 273 -16.00 12.11 8.68
C LEU A 273 -16.04 11.11 7.52
N SER A 274 -15.08 11.18 6.63
CA SER A 274 -14.84 10.17 5.59
C SER A 274 -13.55 9.42 5.93
N LEU A 275 -13.62 8.09 5.98
CA LEU A 275 -12.47 7.23 6.27
C LEU A 275 -12.07 6.47 5.01
N GLN A 276 -10.82 6.61 4.57
CA GLN A 276 -10.30 5.80 3.48
C GLN A 276 -10.36 4.31 3.86
N ASN A 277 -10.05 3.99 5.10
CA ASN A 277 -10.17 2.65 5.65
C ASN A 277 -10.90 2.71 7.00
N PRO A 278 -11.93 1.91 7.25
CA PRO A 278 -12.70 1.95 8.50
C PRO A 278 -11.89 1.49 9.72
N ASP A 279 -10.85 0.69 9.52
CA ASP A 279 -9.97 0.16 10.57
C ASP A 279 -8.90 1.15 11.07
N LEU A 280 -8.83 2.35 10.50
CA LEU A 280 -7.85 3.38 10.92
C LEU A 280 -7.95 3.73 12.42
N LEU A 281 -9.15 3.72 12.99
CA LEU A 281 -9.31 3.96 14.42
C LEU A 281 -8.69 2.83 15.25
N MET A 282 -8.78 1.58 14.81
CA MET A 282 -8.11 0.45 15.46
C MET A 282 -6.59 0.65 15.43
N TYR A 283 -6.02 0.97 14.28
CA TYR A 283 -4.59 1.23 14.17
C TYR A 283 -4.14 2.46 14.98
N SER A 284 -5.01 3.46 15.18
CA SER A 284 -4.68 4.63 16.01
C SER A 284 -4.51 4.28 17.49
N THR A 285 -4.93 3.10 17.95
CA THR A 285 -4.65 2.56 19.29
C THR A 285 -3.30 1.86 19.41
N GLY A 286 -2.59 1.68 18.31
CA GLY A 286 -1.36 0.87 18.23
C GLY A 286 -1.63 -0.63 18.14
N THR A 287 -2.86 -1.04 17.81
CA THR A 287 -3.24 -2.46 17.70
C THR A 287 -3.58 -2.85 16.26
N ASP A 288 -3.49 -4.14 15.99
CA ASP A 288 -3.92 -4.82 14.77
C ASP A 288 -4.56 -6.14 15.19
N LEU A 289 -5.33 -6.77 14.32
CA LEU A 289 -5.86 -8.13 14.51
C LEU A 289 -4.76 -9.20 14.55
N VAL A 290 -3.57 -8.87 14.01
CA VAL A 290 -2.42 -9.77 13.91
C VAL A 290 -1.18 -9.07 14.44
N SER A 291 -0.38 -9.78 15.22
CA SER A 291 0.97 -9.37 15.63
C SER A 291 2.03 -10.24 14.92
N TYR A 292 3.24 -9.70 14.80
CA TYR A 292 4.41 -10.39 14.25
C TYR A 292 5.64 -10.17 15.14
N ASP A 293 6.29 -11.24 15.54
CA ASP A 293 7.46 -11.20 16.44
C ASP A 293 8.81 -11.39 15.70
N GLY A 294 8.82 -11.29 14.39
CA GLY A 294 10.00 -11.54 13.53
C GLY A 294 10.13 -13.01 13.10
N LYS A 295 9.37 -13.92 13.70
CA LYS A 295 9.38 -15.35 13.42
C LYS A 295 8.02 -15.91 13.06
N GLN A 296 6.95 -15.43 13.69
CA GLN A 296 5.61 -15.94 13.48
C GLN A 296 4.54 -14.84 13.66
N PHE A 297 3.44 -15.03 12.98
CA PHE A 297 2.23 -14.27 13.18
C PHE A 297 1.38 -14.89 14.28
N LYS A 298 0.70 -14.03 15.06
CA LYS A 298 -0.21 -14.43 16.14
C LYS A 298 -1.47 -13.58 16.08
N SER A 299 -2.62 -14.20 16.41
CA SER A 299 -3.83 -13.42 16.67
C SER A 299 -3.67 -12.59 17.93
N THR A 300 -3.96 -11.32 17.86
CA THR A 300 -3.96 -10.40 19.02
C THR A 300 -5.18 -10.58 19.90
N LEU A 301 -6.24 -11.22 19.39
CA LEU A 301 -7.49 -11.47 20.12
C LEU A 301 -7.36 -12.48 21.27
N SER A 302 -6.19 -13.06 21.49
CA SER A 302 -5.86 -13.84 22.68
C SER A 302 -5.43 -12.98 23.88
N ASN A 303 -5.07 -11.71 23.65
CA ASN A 303 -4.70 -10.75 24.70
C ASN A 303 -5.92 -9.87 25.03
N SER A 304 -6.39 -9.93 26.26
CA SER A 304 -7.61 -9.22 26.71
C SER A 304 -7.48 -7.69 26.61
N ALA A 305 -6.32 -7.12 26.96
CA ALA A 305 -6.09 -5.69 26.88
C ALA A 305 -6.13 -5.19 25.43
N THR A 306 -5.45 -5.91 24.51
CA THR A 306 -5.47 -5.61 23.08
C THR A 306 -6.87 -5.77 22.50
N THR A 307 -7.57 -6.86 22.82
CA THR A 307 -8.96 -7.09 22.40
C THR A 307 -9.87 -5.97 22.85
N SER A 308 -9.72 -5.49 24.10
CA SER A 308 -10.50 -4.35 24.61
C SER A 308 -10.28 -3.08 23.78
N LEU A 309 -9.04 -2.76 23.40
CA LEU A 309 -8.73 -1.61 22.56
C LEU A 309 -9.34 -1.75 21.15
N ILE A 310 -9.18 -2.93 20.53
CA ILE A 310 -9.79 -3.25 19.22
C ILE A 310 -11.31 -3.11 19.30
N THR A 311 -11.92 -3.69 20.31
CA THR A 311 -13.38 -3.60 20.52
C THR A 311 -13.85 -2.15 20.63
N LYS A 312 -13.20 -1.34 21.48
CA LYS A 312 -13.54 0.08 21.64
C LYS A 312 -13.40 0.87 20.32
N ALA A 313 -12.33 0.60 19.55
CA ALA A 313 -12.13 1.27 18.28
C ALA A 313 -13.26 0.95 17.29
N TRP A 314 -13.63 -0.33 17.15
CA TRP A 314 -14.71 -0.73 16.26
C TRP A 314 -16.10 -0.29 16.76
N GLN A 315 -16.34 -0.25 18.06
CA GLN A 315 -17.55 0.36 18.64
C GLN A 315 -17.68 1.83 18.23
N GLN A 316 -16.57 2.58 18.25
CA GLN A 316 -16.54 3.97 17.83
C GLN A 316 -16.82 4.12 16.31
N VAL A 317 -16.20 3.29 15.47
CA VAL A 317 -16.43 3.30 14.01
C VAL A 317 -17.87 2.93 13.67
N ALA A 318 -18.39 1.87 14.27
CA ALA A 318 -19.77 1.42 14.06
C ALA A 318 -20.78 2.48 14.52
N ALA A 319 -20.53 3.16 15.65
CA ALA A 319 -21.36 4.27 16.10
C ALA A 319 -21.34 5.44 15.10
N PHE A 320 -20.18 5.83 14.58
CA PHE A 320 -20.09 6.87 13.55
C PHE A 320 -20.86 6.49 12.28
N HIS A 321 -20.78 5.23 11.88
CA HIS A 321 -21.48 4.74 10.69
C HIS A 321 -23.00 4.71 10.91
N LYS A 322 -23.45 4.14 12.03
CA LYS A 322 -24.88 4.05 12.41
C LYS A 322 -25.54 5.43 12.53
N ASP A 323 -24.85 6.38 13.14
CA ASP A 323 -25.34 7.75 13.34
C ASP A 323 -25.28 8.57 12.03
N GLY A 324 -24.81 7.98 10.92
CA GLY A 324 -24.64 8.65 9.62
C GLY A 324 -23.63 9.80 9.65
N ILE A 325 -22.77 9.86 10.67
CA ILE A 325 -21.71 10.86 10.84
C ILE A 325 -20.56 10.54 9.87
N SER A 326 -20.25 9.25 9.73
CA SER A 326 -19.18 8.75 8.88
C SER A 326 -19.75 8.06 7.65
N SER A 327 -19.06 8.26 6.53
CA SER A 327 -19.16 7.38 5.36
C SER A 327 -17.84 6.65 5.14
N GLY A 328 -17.85 5.60 4.32
CA GLY A 328 -16.63 5.13 3.68
C GLY A 328 -15.98 6.25 2.85
N TRP A 329 -14.90 5.93 2.19
CA TRP A 329 -14.20 6.88 1.31
C TRP A 329 -15.16 7.46 0.26
N ASN A 330 -15.32 8.79 0.25
CA ASN A 330 -16.20 9.48 -0.68
C ASN A 330 -15.47 10.68 -1.29
N LEU A 331 -14.66 10.40 -2.31
CA LEU A 331 -13.85 11.41 -2.99
C LEU A 331 -14.70 12.52 -3.58
N SER A 332 -15.83 12.19 -4.21
CA SER A 332 -16.74 13.21 -4.81
C SER A 332 -17.24 14.20 -3.78
N ALA A 333 -17.65 13.73 -2.59
CA ALA A 333 -18.09 14.62 -1.52
C ALA A 333 -16.93 15.47 -0.95
N VAL A 334 -15.71 14.92 -0.89
CA VAL A 334 -14.50 15.66 -0.50
C VAL A 334 -14.24 16.80 -1.49
N GLN A 335 -14.29 16.52 -2.80
CA GLN A 335 -14.10 17.50 -3.87
C GLN A 335 -15.19 18.58 -3.87
N GLN A 336 -16.45 18.21 -3.57
CA GLN A 336 -17.57 19.14 -3.46
C GLN A 336 -17.55 20.00 -2.18
N GLY A 337 -16.57 19.81 -1.29
CA GLY A 337 -16.52 20.54 -0.02
C GLY A 337 -17.61 20.17 0.98
N LYS A 338 -18.19 18.98 0.83
CA LYS A 338 -19.26 18.46 1.71
C LYS A 338 -18.72 17.58 2.85
N VAL A 339 -17.42 17.30 2.87
CA VAL A 339 -16.75 16.56 3.92
C VAL A 339 -15.91 17.50 4.76
N GLY A 340 -16.12 17.52 6.06
CA GLY A 340 -15.35 18.38 6.95
C GLY A 340 -14.05 17.76 7.43
N LEU A 341 -14.08 16.45 7.73
CA LEU A 341 -12.92 15.66 8.12
C LEU A 341 -12.79 14.45 7.20
N PHE A 342 -11.59 14.16 6.72
CA PHE A 342 -11.34 12.92 5.97
C PHE A 342 -9.95 12.36 6.27
N SER A 343 -9.90 11.06 6.57
CA SER A 343 -8.65 10.38 6.90
C SER A 343 -8.14 9.61 5.69
N ALA A 344 -6.92 9.95 5.28
CA ALA A 344 -6.26 9.38 4.12
C ALA A 344 -4.73 9.39 4.28
N ILE A 345 -4.01 8.80 3.34
CA ILE A 345 -2.54 8.78 3.34
C ILE A 345 -1.95 10.19 3.21
N ALA A 346 -0.76 10.37 3.77
CA ALA A 346 -0.06 11.66 3.77
C ALA A 346 0.45 12.07 2.38
N TYR A 347 0.37 11.20 1.38
CA TYR A 347 0.76 11.49 0.00
C TYR A 347 0.07 12.76 -0.54
N GLY A 348 -1.17 13.01 -0.17
CA GLY A 348 -1.90 14.23 -0.55
C GLY A 348 -1.33 15.54 0.00
N MET A 349 -0.33 15.50 0.90
CA MET A 349 0.33 16.71 1.41
C MET A 349 1.34 17.33 0.43
N TYR A 350 1.71 16.60 -0.64
CA TYR A 350 2.79 17.00 -1.54
C TYR A 350 2.27 17.61 -2.83
N ASN A 351 2.93 18.66 -3.31
CA ASN A 351 2.66 19.31 -4.60
C ASN A 351 2.83 18.37 -5.80
N ALA A 352 3.66 17.35 -5.67
CA ALA A 352 3.88 16.35 -6.71
C ALA A 352 2.79 15.27 -6.73
N SER A 353 1.88 15.28 -5.75
CA SER A 353 0.74 14.37 -5.76
C SER A 353 -0.19 14.77 -6.90
N THR A 354 -0.49 13.81 -7.76
CA THR A 354 -1.49 13.95 -8.82
C THR A 354 -2.89 13.62 -8.29
N ASP A 355 -3.02 13.52 -6.96
CA ASP A 355 -4.27 13.11 -6.35
C ASP A 355 -5.34 14.18 -6.53
N ALA A 356 -6.43 13.75 -7.14
CA ALA A 356 -7.63 14.52 -7.36
C ALA A 356 -8.35 14.99 -6.08
N TRP A 357 -7.82 14.64 -4.88
CA TRP A 357 -8.45 15.00 -3.61
C TRP A 357 -8.61 16.51 -3.44
N PHE A 358 -7.70 17.28 -4.01
CA PHE A 358 -7.66 18.73 -3.89
C PHE A 358 -7.92 19.47 -5.19
N THR A 359 -8.39 18.81 -6.25
CA THR A 359 -8.54 19.41 -7.59
C THR A 359 -9.38 20.69 -7.62
N ASN A 360 -10.29 20.86 -6.67
CA ASN A 360 -11.14 22.06 -6.58
C ASN A 360 -10.77 22.96 -5.39
N VAL A 361 -9.67 22.67 -4.70
CA VAL A 361 -9.15 23.52 -3.63
C VAL A 361 -7.85 24.11 -4.12
N PRO A 362 -7.69 25.44 -4.18
CA PRO A 362 -6.40 26.03 -4.48
C PRO A 362 -5.36 25.47 -3.52
N HIS A 363 -4.32 24.82 -4.05
CA HIS A 363 -3.32 24.10 -3.25
C HIS A 363 -2.53 24.98 -2.29
N THR A 364 -2.49 26.28 -2.57
CA THR A 364 -1.95 27.34 -1.71
C THR A 364 -2.95 27.83 -0.67
N SER A 365 -4.19 27.36 -0.70
CA SER A 365 -5.21 27.91 0.18
C SER A 365 -5.05 27.40 1.60
N ALA A 366 -5.21 28.30 2.56
CA ALA A 366 -5.35 27.98 3.96
C ALA A 366 -6.60 27.13 4.27
N ASP A 367 -7.39 26.79 3.23
CA ASP A 367 -8.65 26.03 3.38
C ASP A 367 -8.45 24.50 3.33
N ILE A 368 -7.21 24.04 3.34
CA ILE A 368 -6.92 22.61 3.55
C ILE A 368 -5.80 22.48 4.55
N LYS A 369 -6.05 21.72 5.60
CA LYS A 369 -5.12 21.43 6.68
C LYS A 369 -5.16 19.96 7.04
N ALA A 370 -4.20 19.50 7.82
CA ALA A 370 -4.13 18.14 8.33
C ALA A 370 -3.86 18.11 9.84
N VAL A 371 -4.13 16.97 10.43
CA VAL A 371 -3.83 16.65 11.82
C VAL A 371 -3.53 15.15 11.90
N PRO A 372 -2.70 14.64 12.83
CA PRO A 372 -2.58 13.21 13.06
C PRO A 372 -3.93 12.54 13.29
N VAL A 373 -4.07 11.27 12.92
CA VAL A 373 -5.30 10.51 13.18
C VAL A 373 -5.63 10.55 14.68
N ALA A 374 -6.90 10.81 15.01
CA ALA A 374 -7.33 10.86 16.39
C ALA A 374 -7.21 9.50 17.07
N GLY A 375 -6.74 9.48 18.30
CA GLY A 375 -6.68 8.29 19.16
C GLY A 375 -7.69 8.32 20.30
N PRO A 376 -7.71 7.30 21.15
CA PRO A 376 -8.55 7.29 22.35
C PRO A 376 -8.19 8.43 23.29
N LYS A 377 -9.20 8.95 24.00
CA LYS A 377 -8.99 9.98 25.03
C LYS A 377 -8.07 9.47 26.14
N GLY A 378 -7.11 10.30 26.53
CA GLY A 378 -6.15 9.97 27.61
C GLY A 378 -5.03 9.00 27.17
N SER A 379 -4.94 8.67 25.89
CA SER A 379 -3.88 7.80 25.34
C SER A 379 -3.11 8.51 24.24
N THR A 380 -1.84 8.13 24.03
CA THR A 380 -1.09 8.56 22.88
C THR A 380 -1.68 7.92 21.63
N ALA A 381 -2.06 8.71 20.63
CA ALA A 381 -2.46 8.21 19.34
C ALA A 381 -1.24 7.63 18.57
N TYR A 382 -1.45 6.52 17.88
CA TYR A 382 -0.49 5.97 16.95
C TYR A 382 -0.82 6.44 15.53
N THR A 383 0.20 6.69 14.73
CA THR A 383 0.03 6.93 13.31
C THR A 383 -0.14 5.59 12.60
N PRO A 384 -1.28 5.30 11.96
CA PRO A 384 -1.43 4.12 11.11
C PRO A 384 -0.49 4.22 9.90
N VAL A 385 0.18 3.15 9.55
CA VAL A 385 1.15 3.12 8.44
C VAL A 385 0.95 1.88 7.59
N ARG A 386 0.71 2.07 6.31
CA ARG A 386 0.77 1.04 5.29
C ARG A 386 2.17 1.09 4.67
N VAL A 387 3.12 0.37 5.30
CA VAL A 387 4.54 0.47 4.91
C VAL A 387 4.73 0.05 3.46
N LYS A 388 5.25 0.96 2.66
CA LYS A 388 5.62 0.74 1.27
C LYS A 388 7.13 0.51 1.18
N THR A 389 7.54 -0.54 0.49
CA THR A 389 8.95 -0.94 0.34
C THR A 389 9.23 -1.38 -1.08
N TRP A 390 10.52 -1.58 -1.37
CA TRP A 390 11.00 -1.97 -2.68
C TRP A 390 11.80 -3.25 -2.58
N GLY A 391 11.47 -4.22 -3.40
CA GLY A 391 12.10 -5.53 -3.44
C GLY A 391 12.54 -5.92 -4.84
N THR A 392 13.15 -7.10 -4.93
CA THR A 392 13.56 -7.70 -6.20
C THR A 392 12.81 -9.02 -6.37
N ALA A 393 12.22 -9.20 -7.54
CA ALA A 393 11.50 -10.43 -7.82
C ALA A 393 12.45 -11.63 -7.94
N LYS A 394 11.93 -12.82 -7.67
CA LYS A 394 12.65 -14.07 -7.96
C LYS A 394 13.04 -14.12 -9.43
N ASN A 395 14.21 -14.67 -9.73
CA ASN A 395 14.75 -14.79 -11.07
C ASN A 395 15.04 -13.44 -11.77
N ALA A 396 15.20 -12.36 -11.03
CA ALA A 396 15.63 -11.05 -11.55
C ALA A 396 16.98 -11.18 -12.27
N LYS A 397 17.12 -10.46 -13.39
CA LYS A 397 18.30 -10.59 -14.27
C LYS A 397 19.42 -9.60 -13.93
N ASN A 398 19.09 -8.51 -13.24
CA ASN A 398 20.03 -7.46 -12.84
C ASN A 398 19.83 -7.01 -11.37
N PRO A 399 19.97 -7.90 -10.39
CA PRO A 399 19.74 -7.56 -8.98
C PRO A 399 20.74 -6.49 -8.47
N VAL A 400 21.96 -6.46 -9.00
CA VAL A 400 22.95 -5.42 -8.68
C VAL A 400 22.48 -4.06 -9.20
N GLY A 401 22.07 -3.99 -10.48
CA GLY A 401 21.50 -2.76 -11.03
C GLY A 401 20.25 -2.28 -10.27
N ALA A 402 19.40 -3.24 -9.83
CA ALA A 402 18.23 -2.96 -9.00
C ALA A 402 18.60 -2.29 -7.66
N ALA A 403 19.64 -2.76 -6.99
CA ALA A 403 20.12 -2.16 -5.72
C ALA A 403 20.53 -0.69 -5.93
N TYR A 404 21.28 -0.39 -6.99
CA TYR A 404 21.67 0.99 -7.33
C TYR A 404 20.48 1.84 -7.77
N PHE A 405 19.52 1.25 -8.51
CA PHE A 405 18.30 1.96 -8.89
C PHE A 405 17.48 2.36 -7.67
N MET A 406 17.20 1.42 -6.77
CA MET A 406 16.45 1.70 -5.54
C MET A 406 17.17 2.74 -4.67
N ARG A 407 18.50 2.64 -4.55
CA ARG A 407 19.31 3.63 -3.83
C ARG A 407 19.19 5.03 -4.43
N TYR A 408 19.15 5.14 -5.77
CA TYR A 408 19.04 6.43 -6.46
C TYR A 408 17.61 6.98 -6.40
N PHE A 409 16.65 6.13 -6.71
CA PHE A 409 15.24 6.50 -6.83
C PHE A 409 14.62 6.92 -5.50
N LEU A 410 15.06 6.32 -4.40
CA LEU A 410 14.58 6.61 -3.05
C LEU A 410 15.38 7.69 -2.31
N ASP A 411 16.45 8.19 -2.92
CA ASP A 411 17.25 9.25 -2.29
C ASP A 411 16.59 10.62 -2.47
N THR A 412 16.13 11.18 -1.36
CA THR A 412 15.49 12.51 -1.34
C THR A 412 16.41 13.63 -1.84
N LYS A 413 17.72 13.41 -1.87
CA LYS A 413 18.69 14.36 -2.48
C LYS A 413 18.58 14.44 -4.00
N ASN A 414 18.11 13.37 -4.64
CA ASN A 414 17.87 13.33 -6.09
C ASN A 414 16.51 13.90 -6.48
N CYS A 415 15.64 14.09 -5.49
CA CYS A 415 14.28 14.53 -5.68
C CYS A 415 13.99 15.62 -4.64
N ASP A 416 13.87 16.86 -5.07
CA ASP A 416 13.52 17.98 -4.19
C ASP A 416 12.04 17.93 -3.78
N MET A 417 11.69 16.88 -3.03
CA MET A 417 10.38 16.76 -2.41
C MET A 417 10.26 17.57 -1.13
N ALA A 418 11.39 17.93 -0.50
CA ALA A 418 11.38 18.72 0.74
C ALA A 418 10.80 20.13 0.53
N GLY A 419 10.91 20.68 -0.70
CA GLY A 419 10.27 21.95 -1.10
C GLY A 419 8.82 21.78 -1.57
N SER A 420 8.26 20.57 -1.62
CA SER A 420 7.04 20.29 -2.38
C SER A 420 5.76 20.13 -1.53
N PHE A 421 5.79 20.45 -0.23
CA PHE A 421 4.54 20.49 0.54
C PHE A 421 3.64 21.63 0.05
N TYR A 422 2.34 21.37 -0.06
CA TYR A 422 1.37 22.38 -0.45
C TYR A 422 1.34 23.59 0.49
N ASN A 423 1.62 23.41 1.78
CA ASN A 423 1.68 24.48 2.75
C ASN A 423 2.56 24.10 3.94
N GLU A 424 2.94 25.09 4.76
CA GLU A 424 3.80 24.88 5.93
C GLU A 424 3.14 24.01 7.01
N GLN A 425 1.83 24.12 7.19
CA GLN A 425 1.12 23.32 8.18
C GLN A 425 1.17 21.82 7.82
N PHE A 426 1.15 21.45 6.55
CA PHE A 426 1.39 20.07 6.11
C PHE A 426 2.80 19.60 6.46
N ARG A 427 3.79 20.44 6.28
CA ARG A 427 5.17 20.13 6.67
C ARG A 427 5.31 19.91 8.18
N GLU A 428 4.67 20.74 9.00
CA GLU A 428 4.66 20.56 10.45
C GLU A 428 4.02 19.22 10.86
N VAL A 429 2.87 18.87 10.27
CA VAL A 429 2.21 17.58 10.54
C VAL A 429 3.08 16.41 10.09
N TYR A 430 3.64 16.48 8.88
CA TYR A 430 4.56 15.46 8.39
C TYR A 430 5.74 15.24 9.34
N ASN A 431 6.41 16.31 9.74
CA ASN A 431 7.53 16.22 10.69
C ASN A 431 7.10 15.62 12.03
N THR A 432 5.87 15.88 12.47
CA THR A 432 5.31 15.32 13.69
C THR A 432 5.11 13.81 13.58
N ILE A 433 4.43 13.34 12.53
CA ILE A 433 4.10 11.90 12.36
C ILE A 433 5.30 11.04 11.93
N THR A 434 6.35 11.66 11.41
CA THR A 434 7.58 10.97 10.98
C THR A 434 8.73 11.13 11.97
N SER A 435 8.57 11.92 13.02
CA SER A 435 9.58 12.10 14.05
C SER A 435 10.01 10.78 14.69
N ALA A 436 11.20 10.76 15.29
CA ALA A 436 11.71 9.58 16.00
C ALA A 436 10.85 9.18 17.19
N SER A 437 10.15 10.14 17.81
CA SER A 437 9.23 9.93 18.95
C SER A 437 7.82 9.53 18.52
N ALA A 438 7.48 9.64 17.23
CA ALA A 438 6.15 9.28 16.72
C ALA A 438 5.90 7.79 16.86
N LYS A 439 4.83 7.42 17.55
CA LYS A 439 4.39 6.04 17.64
C LYS A 439 3.67 5.65 16.36
N LYS A 440 4.04 4.52 15.77
CA LYS A 440 3.50 4.01 14.51
C LYS A 440 2.84 2.66 14.70
N SER A 441 1.72 2.44 14.03
CA SER A 441 1.01 1.18 13.97
C SER A 441 1.05 0.65 12.55
N ILE A 442 1.74 -0.46 12.34
CA ILE A 442 1.93 -1.06 11.02
C ILE A 442 0.71 -1.89 10.65
N MET A 443 0.08 -1.56 9.53
CA MET A 443 -1.06 -2.28 8.99
C MET A 443 -0.60 -3.59 8.34
N ARG A 444 -0.95 -4.74 8.93
CA ARG A 444 -0.52 -6.08 8.48
C ARG A 444 -1.66 -7.07 8.36
N GLY A 445 -2.73 -6.86 9.14
CA GLY A 445 -3.80 -7.84 9.31
C GLY A 445 -4.36 -8.35 7.98
N GLU A 446 -4.54 -7.47 7.02
CA GLU A 446 -5.05 -7.78 5.68
C GLU A 446 -4.20 -8.87 5.00
N GLY A 447 -2.91 -8.64 4.80
CA GLY A 447 -2.04 -9.57 4.08
C GLY A 447 -1.86 -10.94 4.74
N VAL A 448 -2.05 -11.00 6.05
CA VAL A 448 -1.96 -12.25 6.81
C VAL A 448 -3.29 -13.01 6.81
N ILE A 449 -4.39 -12.31 7.05
CA ILE A 449 -5.73 -12.92 7.14
C ILE A 449 -6.20 -13.35 5.75
N ASP A 450 -5.93 -12.56 4.73
CA ASP A 450 -6.28 -12.85 3.34
C ASP A 450 -5.35 -13.87 2.66
N TYR A 451 -4.36 -14.37 3.38
CA TYR A 451 -3.37 -15.30 2.82
C TYR A 451 -3.99 -16.53 2.16
N VAL A 452 -5.12 -17.01 2.66
CA VAL A 452 -5.82 -18.20 2.13
C VAL A 452 -6.95 -17.81 1.20
N SER A 453 -7.68 -16.77 1.55
CA SER A 453 -8.86 -16.31 0.81
C SER A 453 -8.92 -14.81 0.81
N ALA A 454 -8.76 -14.23 -0.36
CA ALA A 454 -8.87 -12.79 -0.55
C ALA A 454 -10.24 -12.27 -0.06
N GLY A 455 -10.22 -11.08 0.51
CA GLY A 455 -11.42 -10.42 1.01
C GLY A 455 -11.92 -10.94 2.35
N THR A 456 -11.22 -11.89 3.00
CA THR A 456 -11.58 -12.35 4.36
C THR A 456 -11.46 -11.21 5.36
N TYR A 457 -10.36 -10.45 5.31
CA TYR A 457 -10.14 -9.28 6.17
C TYR A 457 -11.19 -8.20 5.93
N GLY A 458 -11.42 -7.84 4.67
CA GLY A 458 -12.45 -6.88 4.30
C GLY A 458 -13.86 -7.32 4.74
N GLY A 459 -14.17 -8.60 4.63
CA GLY A 459 -15.43 -9.18 5.13
C GLY A 459 -15.59 -9.06 6.66
N ILE A 460 -14.49 -9.26 7.41
CA ILE A 460 -14.48 -9.03 8.87
C ILE A 460 -14.73 -7.55 9.18
N CYS A 461 -14.01 -6.64 8.52
CA CYS A 461 -14.16 -5.20 8.70
C CYS A 461 -15.59 -4.73 8.37
N ASN A 462 -16.18 -5.23 7.28
CA ASN A 462 -17.55 -4.91 6.89
C ASN A 462 -18.58 -5.42 7.93
N ASN A 463 -18.39 -6.62 8.47
CA ASN A 463 -19.26 -7.13 9.52
C ASN A 463 -19.16 -6.26 10.79
N LEU A 464 -17.95 -5.85 11.18
CA LEU A 464 -17.73 -4.96 12.32
C LEU A 464 -18.36 -3.58 12.09
N LEU A 465 -18.20 -3.02 10.89
CA LEU A 465 -18.77 -1.71 10.52
C LEU A 465 -20.30 -1.68 10.60
N ASN A 466 -20.95 -2.77 10.20
CA ASN A 466 -22.42 -2.88 10.18
C ASN A 466 -23.01 -3.45 11.46
N SER A 467 -22.21 -3.66 12.50
CA SER A 467 -22.64 -4.19 13.80
C SER A 467 -23.07 -3.07 14.74
N THR A 468 -23.89 -3.42 15.74
CA THR A 468 -24.07 -2.51 16.89
C THR A 468 -22.87 -2.58 17.84
N ALA A 469 -22.71 -1.61 18.71
CA ALA A 469 -21.61 -1.57 19.69
C ALA A 469 -21.54 -2.86 20.53
N GLU A 470 -22.69 -3.42 20.89
CA GLU A 470 -22.82 -4.63 21.69
C GLU A 470 -22.41 -5.89 20.92
N GLN A 471 -22.59 -5.89 19.60
CA GLN A 471 -22.28 -7.04 18.73
C GLN A 471 -20.79 -7.16 18.37
N ILE A 472 -20.00 -6.08 18.50
CA ILE A 472 -18.60 -6.05 18.07
C ILE A 472 -17.80 -7.22 18.66
N THR A 473 -17.92 -7.47 19.96
CA THR A 473 -17.20 -8.58 20.63
C THR A 473 -17.60 -9.93 20.06
N SER A 474 -18.88 -10.16 19.78
CA SER A 474 -19.38 -11.39 19.19
C SER A 474 -18.84 -11.59 17.78
N VAL A 475 -18.82 -10.55 16.96
CA VAL A 475 -18.28 -10.59 15.58
C VAL A 475 -16.77 -10.88 15.58
N LEU A 476 -16.00 -10.26 16.47
CA LEU A 476 -14.59 -10.55 16.63
C LEU A 476 -14.35 -12.00 17.02
N ASN A 477 -15.12 -12.53 17.96
CA ASN A 477 -15.03 -13.93 18.37
C ASN A 477 -15.39 -14.90 17.24
N ALA A 478 -16.45 -14.63 16.49
CA ALA A 478 -16.87 -15.43 15.34
C ALA A 478 -15.83 -15.42 14.21
N SER A 479 -15.04 -14.34 14.11
CA SER A 479 -14.00 -14.19 13.08
C SER A 479 -12.70 -14.95 13.39
N LYS A 480 -12.47 -15.37 14.66
CA LYS A 480 -11.20 -16.01 15.10
C LYS A 480 -10.82 -17.23 14.25
N GLY A 481 -11.77 -18.06 13.88
CA GLY A 481 -11.49 -19.24 13.05
C GLY A 481 -10.92 -18.90 11.69
N LYS A 482 -11.51 -17.93 11.00
CA LYS A 482 -11.04 -17.44 9.69
C LYS A 482 -9.67 -16.77 9.80
N MET A 483 -9.48 -15.93 10.80
CA MET A 483 -8.20 -15.28 11.08
C MET A 483 -7.09 -16.31 11.33
N ASN A 484 -7.33 -17.29 12.20
CA ASN A 484 -6.36 -18.33 12.52
C ASN A 484 -5.99 -19.19 11.31
N THR A 485 -6.92 -19.42 10.39
CA THR A 485 -6.63 -20.13 9.13
C THR A 485 -5.60 -19.36 8.30
N GLY A 486 -5.76 -18.05 8.11
CA GLY A 486 -4.78 -17.20 7.43
C GLY A 486 -3.44 -17.18 8.16
N ILE A 487 -3.45 -16.93 9.47
CA ILE A 487 -2.26 -16.90 10.32
C ILE A 487 -1.45 -18.21 10.24
N ASN A 488 -2.12 -19.35 10.37
CA ASN A 488 -1.46 -20.67 10.32
C ASN A 488 -0.83 -20.93 8.95
N ARG A 489 -1.50 -20.53 7.87
CA ARG A 489 -0.96 -20.66 6.53
C ARG A 489 0.25 -19.76 6.32
N ALA A 490 0.17 -18.50 6.73
CA ALA A 490 1.28 -17.56 6.67
C ALA A 490 2.51 -18.09 7.45
N ASN A 491 2.29 -18.61 8.65
CA ASN A 491 3.35 -19.21 9.46
C ASN A 491 3.97 -20.45 8.82
N LYS A 492 3.18 -21.28 8.13
CA LYS A 492 3.70 -22.42 7.36
C LYS A 492 4.65 -21.98 6.26
N GLU A 493 4.36 -20.87 5.59
CA GLU A 493 5.25 -20.32 4.56
C GLU A 493 6.52 -19.71 5.18
N LEU A 494 6.41 -19.00 6.32
CA LEU A 494 7.58 -18.48 7.03
C LEU A 494 8.59 -19.56 7.39
N LYS A 495 8.12 -20.74 7.81
CA LYS A 495 8.99 -21.88 8.16
C LYS A 495 9.82 -22.42 6.98
N LYS A 496 9.39 -22.18 5.73
CA LYS A 496 10.15 -22.61 4.55
C LYS A 496 11.38 -21.73 4.27
N ILE A 497 11.48 -20.59 4.93
CA ILE A 497 12.58 -19.62 4.75
C ILE A 497 13.78 -19.98 5.64
N GLY A 498 13.56 -20.79 6.65
CA GLY A 498 14.44 -21.32 7.70
C GLY A 498 15.88 -21.29 7.61
#